data_2fbc39944c05374d1c9ee8727ba05d44
#
_entry.id   2fbc39944c05374d1c9ee8727ba05d44
#
_cell.length_a   1.000
_cell.length_b   1.000
_cell.length_c   1.000
_cell.angle_alpha   90.00
_cell.angle_beta   90.00
_cell.angle_gamma   90.00
#
_symmetry.space_group_name_H-M   'P 1'
#
loop_
_entity.id
_entity.type
_entity.pdbx_description
1 polymer ?
#
loop_
_entity_poly.entity_id
_entity_poly.type
_entity_poly.pdbx_seq_one_letter_code
_entity_poly.pdbx_strand_id
1 'polypeptide(L)'
;MKKIFFTLIIALVATTLAQAQDWADFGRYAGQNVNVTARPTAVFMGDSITDGWASQDQDFFTSNNFIGRGISGQTTSHMLVRFRRDVIDLNPKYVVILAGTNDIAGNNGSITLENILGNIISMCELAKANKIKPVICSVLPADRYGWRPEKKPAQDIVKLNEMLKEYADAEKIPYVDYHTQLKDGNNGLPAIHASDGVHPNLQCYKIMEVIVTEVIR
;
A
#
# COMPACT_ATOMS: atom_id res chain seq x y z
N MET A 1 15.59 -2.92 -73.64
CA MET A 1 15.68 -1.97 -72.54
C MET A 1 14.71 -2.44 -71.43
N LYS A 2 15.25 -3.09 -70.40
CA LYS A 2 14.43 -3.58 -69.25
C LYS A 2 14.33 -2.47 -68.23
N LYS A 3 13.11 -1.97 -68.00
CA LYS A 3 12.83 -1.01 -66.94
C LYS A 3 12.78 -1.75 -65.63
N ILE A 4 13.75 -1.50 -64.73
CA ILE A 4 13.77 -1.96 -63.38
C ILE A 4 12.89 -1.01 -62.56
N PHE A 5 11.71 -1.49 -62.14
CA PHE A 5 10.88 -0.79 -61.18
C PHE A 5 11.49 -1.04 -59.77
N PHE A 6 12.08 0.01 -59.21
CA PHE A 6 12.45 0.06 -57.80
C PHE A 6 11.19 0.35 -56.99
N THR A 7 10.60 -0.69 -56.44
CA THR A 7 9.51 -0.51 -55.46
C THR A 7 10.14 -0.13 -54.11
N LEU A 8 10.07 1.15 -53.78
CA LEU A 8 10.49 1.65 -52.46
C LEU A 8 9.45 1.17 -51.42
N ILE A 9 9.75 0.10 -50.70
CA ILE A 9 8.97 -0.30 -49.52
C ILE A 9 9.34 0.67 -48.40
N ILE A 10 8.52 1.71 -48.22
CA ILE A 10 8.56 2.55 -47.03
C ILE A 10 8.01 1.68 -45.92
N ALA A 11 8.89 1.06 -45.16
CA ALA A 11 8.53 0.48 -43.87
C ALA A 11 8.12 1.61 -42.92
N LEU A 12 6.82 1.80 -42.77
CA LEU A 12 6.25 2.68 -41.77
C LEU A 12 6.56 2.03 -40.42
N VAL A 13 7.73 2.33 -39.86
CA VAL A 13 8.02 2.01 -38.46
C VAL A 13 7.07 2.90 -37.65
N ALA A 14 5.91 2.34 -37.32
CA ALA A 14 5.08 2.88 -36.27
C ALA A 14 5.93 2.78 -34.99
N THR A 15 6.68 3.84 -34.70
CA THR A 15 7.18 4.08 -33.34
C THR A 15 5.94 4.26 -32.49
N THR A 16 5.41 3.18 -31.95
CA THR A 16 4.62 3.28 -30.74
C THR A 16 5.57 3.95 -29.76
N LEU A 17 5.33 5.25 -29.51
CA LEU A 17 5.85 5.89 -28.33
C LEU A 17 5.31 5.05 -27.19
N ALA A 18 6.08 4.07 -26.71
CA ALA A 18 5.86 3.47 -25.44
C ALA A 18 6.00 4.66 -24.47
N GLN A 19 4.87 5.30 -24.17
CA GLN A 19 4.84 6.17 -23.01
C GLN A 19 5.32 5.27 -21.88
N ALA A 20 6.48 5.62 -21.31
CA ALA A 20 6.97 4.93 -20.12
C ALA A 20 5.81 4.98 -19.13
N GLN A 21 5.18 3.81 -18.95
CA GLN A 21 4.05 3.70 -18.06
C GLN A 21 4.54 4.14 -16.68
N ASP A 22 3.84 5.07 -16.07
CA ASP A 22 4.10 5.47 -14.68
C ASP A 22 3.71 4.30 -13.77
N TRP A 23 4.58 3.29 -13.77
CA TRP A 23 4.33 2.00 -13.12
C TRP A 23 3.99 2.13 -11.63
N ALA A 24 4.61 3.08 -10.93
CA ALA A 24 4.36 3.34 -9.53
C ALA A 24 3.26 4.38 -9.28
N ASP A 25 2.66 4.91 -10.36
CA ASP A 25 1.62 5.94 -10.33
C ASP A 25 2.06 7.21 -9.55
N PHE A 26 3.24 7.72 -9.88
CA PHE A 26 3.77 8.96 -9.30
C PHE A 26 2.86 10.17 -9.54
N GLY A 27 2.03 10.11 -10.59
CA GLY A 27 1.07 11.17 -10.92
C GLY A 27 -0.09 11.28 -9.93
N ARG A 28 -0.48 10.17 -9.28
CA ARG A 28 -1.69 10.07 -8.46
C ARG A 28 -1.85 11.19 -7.42
N TYR A 29 -0.78 11.48 -6.70
CA TYR A 29 -0.78 12.48 -5.63
C TYR A 29 0.05 13.72 -5.92
N ALA A 30 0.64 13.84 -7.12
CA ALA A 30 1.56 14.93 -7.45
C ALA A 30 0.95 16.32 -7.21
N GLY A 31 -0.29 16.55 -7.67
CA GLY A 31 -1.01 17.81 -7.47
C GLY A 31 -1.42 18.07 -6.02
N GLN A 32 -1.69 17.02 -5.24
CA GLN A 32 -2.01 17.16 -3.82
C GLN A 32 -0.75 17.42 -2.99
N ASN A 33 0.37 16.76 -3.32
CA ASN A 33 1.62 16.88 -2.57
C ASN A 33 2.17 18.32 -2.57
N VAL A 34 2.05 19.05 -3.69
CA VAL A 34 2.52 20.45 -3.77
C VAL A 34 1.69 21.42 -2.90
N ASN A 35 0.49 21.02 -2.51
CA ASN A 35 -0.40 21.81 -1.66
C ASN A 35 -0.24 21.51 -0.17
N VAL A 36 0.60 20.55 0.22
CA VAL A 36 0.89 20.24 1.61
C VAL A 36 1.88 21.26 2.16
N THR A 37 1.36 22.33 2.79
CA THR A 37 2.17 23.44 3.31
C THR A 37 2.52 23.32 4.78
N ALA A 38 1.74 22.54 5.54
CA ALA A 38 1.99 22.26 6.93
C ALA A 38 2.49 20.83 7.14
N ARG A 39 3.36 20.61 8.11
CA ARG A 39 3.87 19.29 8.46
C ARG A 39 2.74 18.37 8.90
N PRO A 40 2.47 17.26 8.21
CA PRO A 40 1.43 16.32 8.64
C PRO A 40 1.80 15.63 9.95
N THR A 41 0.80 15.29 10.76
CA THR A 41 1.00 14.41 11.93
C THR A 41 1.37 13.01 11.44
N ALA A 42 0.64 12.47 10.45
CA ALA A 42 0.96 11.17 9.87
C ALA A 42 0.62 11.13 8.38
N VAL A 43 1.40 10.35 7.64
CA VAL A 43 1.05 9.87 6.30
C VAL A 43 0.71 8.39 6.39
N PHE A 44 -0.44 8.00 5.87
CA PHE A 44 -0.87 6.60 5.78
C PHE A 44 -0.50 6.08 4.39
N MET A 45 0.55 5.28 4.31
CA MET A 45 1.02 4.64 3.08
C MET A 45 0.39 3.26 2.96
N GLY A 46 -0.23 2.99 1.79
CA GLY A 46 -0.90 1.71 1.58
C GLY A 46 -1.47 1.53 0.17
N ASP A 47 -2.39 0.59 0.08
CA ASP A 47 -3.10 0.18 -1.13
C ASP A 47 -4.57 0.64 -1.16
N SER A 48 -5.47 -0.19 -1.76
CA SER A 48 -6.91 0.09 -1.83
C SER A 48 -7.57 0.23 -0.46
N ILE A 49 -7.06 -0.44 0.56
CA ILE A 49 -7.60 -0.34 1.92
C ILE A 49 -7.36 1.08 2.46
N THR A 50 -6.17 1.61 2.28
CA THR A 50 -5.84 2.99 2.69
C THR A 50 -6.52 4.04 1.80
N ASP A 51 -6.63 3.80 0.49
CA ASP A 51 -7.34 4.68 -0.46
C ASP A 51 -8.84 4.76 -0.12
N GLY A 52 -9.47 3.59 0.13
CA GLY A 52 -10.84 3.48 0.58
C GLY A 52 -11.10 4.16 1.91
N TRP A 53 -10.18 4.03 2.87
CA TRP A 53 -10.29 4.68 4.16
C TRP A 53 -10.31 6.20 4.02
N ALA A 54 -9.31 6.77 3.33
CA ALA A 54 -9.23 8.20 3.12
C ALA A 54 -10.42 8.79 2.34
N SER A 55 -11.09 7.98 1.50
CA SER A 55 -12.27 8.40 0.76
C SER A 55 -13.58 8.27 1.54
N GLN A 56 -13.72 7.24 2.39
CA GLN A 56 -14.94 6.98 3.16
C GLN A 56 -15.01 7.78 4.46
N ASP A 57 -13.87 8.17 5.02
CA ASP A 57 -13.79 8.94 6.26
C ASP A 57 -12.76 10.06 6.18
N GLN A 58 -13.05 11.05 5.36
CA GLN A 58 -12.19 12.23 5.22
C GLN A 58 -12.04 13.01 6.54
N ASP A 59 -13.07 13.02 7.39
CA ASP A 59 -13.05 13.73 8.67
C ASP A 59 -12.00 13.15 9.61
N PHE A 60 -11.82 11.83 9.64
CA PHE A 60 -10.75 11.22 10.43
C PHE A 60 -9.36 11.74 10.01
N PHE A 61 -9.12 11.83 8.71
CA PHE A 61 -7.84 12.30 8.21
C PHE A 61 -7.64 13.79 8.45
N THR A 62 -8.63 14.62 8.12
CA THR A 62 -8.49 16.09 8.22
C THR A 62 -8.43 16.58 9.67
N SER A 63 -9.26 16.02 10.57
CA SER A 63 -9.30 16.44 11.99
C SER A 63 -8.03 16.08 12.76
N ASN A 64 -7.29 15.06 12.31
CA ASN A 64 -6.03 14.62 12.92
C ASN A 64 -4.78 15.13 12.21
N ASN A 65 -4.92 15.93 11.16
CA ASN A 65 -3.83 16.33 10.27
C ASN A 65 -3.08 15.12 9.72
N PHE A 66 -3.85 14.10 9.28
CA PHE A 66 -3.36 12.90 8.59
C PHE A 66 -3.54 13.04 7.09
N ILE A 67 -2.70 12.34 6.33
CA ILE A 67 -2.74 12.31 4.87
C ILE A 67 -2.80 10.86 4.40
N GLY A 68 -3.84 10.50 3.64
CA GLY A 68 -3.93 9.22 2.96
C GLY A 68 -3.07 9.19 1.68
N ARG A 69 -2.27 8.16 1.52
CA ARG A 69 -1.44 7.88 0.33
C ARG A 69 -1.59 6.42 -0.08
N GLY A 70 -2.84 5.93 -0.06
CA GLY A 70 -3.22 4.63 -0.59
C GLY A 70 -3.40 4.69 -2.11
N ILE A 71 -2.99 3.65 -2.83
CA ILE A 71 -3.29 3.48 -4.25
C ILE A 71 -3.76 2.04 -4.48
N SER A 72 -4.98 1.92 -4.99
CA SER A 72 -5.63 0.64 -5.20
C SER A 72 -4.80 -0.32 -6.05
N GLY A 73 -4.67 -1.58 -5.62
CA GLY A 73 -3.95 -2.64 -6.33
C GLY A 73 -2.44 -2.63 -6.15
N GLN A 74 -1.85 -1.61 -5.52
CA GLN A 74 -0.41 -1.52 -5.35
C GLN A 74 0.13 -2.52 -4.34
N THR A 75 1.34 -3.01 -4.65
CA THR A 75 2.18 -3.87 -3.80
C THR A 75 3.23 -3.06 -3.06
N THR A 76 3.93 -3.70 -2.14
CA THR A 76 5.04 -3.08 -1.39
C THR A 76 6.14 -2.52 -2.29
N SER A 77 6.39 -3.14 -3.46
CA SER A 77 7.37 -2.65 -4.44
C SER A 77 6.97 -1.29 -5.03
N HIS A 78 5.69 -1.10 -5.38
CA HIS A 78 5.18 0.19 -5.84
C HIS A 78 5.29 1.26 -4.75
N MET A 79 4.90 0.91 -3.52
CA MET A 79 4.95 1.82 -2.37
C MET A 79 6.38 2.28 -2.07
N LEU A 80 7.36 1.34 -2.11
CA LEU A 80 8.78 1.65 -1.89
C LEU A 80 9.30 2.65 -2.93
N VAL A 81 8.96 2.47 -4.21
CA VAL A 81 9.43 3.36 -5.28
C VAL A 81 8.87 4.78 -5.14
N ARG A 82 7.58 4.95 -4.77
CA ARG A 82 6.95 6.27 -4.58
C ARG A 82 7.11 6.85 -3.17
N PHE A 83 7.78 6.13 -2.24
CA PHE A 83 7.88 6.49 -0.83
C PHE A 83 8.50 7.87 -0.60
N ARG A 84 9.49 8.25 -1.42
CA ARG A 84 10.10 9.58 -1.30
C ARG A 84 9.09 10.69 -1.54
N ARG A 85 8.36 10.65 -2.67
CA ARG A 85 7.44 11.73 -3.06
C ARG A 85 6.19 11.81 -2.16
N ASP A 86 5.69 10.65 -1.76
CA ASP A 86 4.41 10.56 -1.07
C ASP A 86 4.53 10.55 0.47
N VAL A 87 5.76 10.37 0.99
CA VAL A 87 6.02 10.38 2.43
C VAL A 87 7.16 11.33 2.79
N ILE A 88 8.38 11.09 2.28
CA ILE A 88 9.57 11.80 2.77
C ILE A 88 9.47 13.30 2.47
N ASP A 89 9.09 13.67 1.25
CA ASP A 89 9.01 15.06 0.81
C ASP A 89 7.88 15.83 1.53
N LEU A 90 6.89 15.13 2.10
CA LEU A 90 5.84 15.72 2.95
C LEU A 90 6.30 15.93 4.39
N ASN A 91 7.42 15.33 4.80
CA ASN A 91 8.04 15.46 6.10
C ASN A 91 7.09 15.26 7.30
N PRO A 92 6.28 14.18 7.36
CA PRO A 92 5.36 13.95 8.47
C PRO A 92 6.08 13.63 9.78
N LYS A 93 5.35 13.65 10.91
CA LYS A 93 5.88 13.12 12.19
C LYS A 93 5.94 11.59 12.17
N TYR A 94 4.90 10.94 11.60
CA TYR A 94 4.78 9.49 11.48
C TYR A 94 4.51 9.06 10.03
N VAL A 95 4.91 7.85 9.68
CA VAL A 95 4.35 7.11 8.52
C VAL A 95 3.74 5.82 9.02
N VAL A 96 2.46 5.60 8.72
CA VAL A 96 1.71 4.38 9.02
C VAL A 96 1.70 3.53 7.75
N ILE A 97 2.29 2.34 7.82
CA ILE A 97 2.47 1.45 6.66
C ILE A 97 1.51 0.26 6.80
N LEU A 98 0.51 0.19 5.92
CA LEU A 98 -0.44 -0.92 5.79
C LEU A 98 -0.30 -1.51 4.39
N ALA A 99 0.41 -2.64 4.26
CA ALA A 99 0.79 -3.20 2.97
C ALA A 99 1.03 -4.70 3.05
N GLY A 100 0.88 -5.41 1.91
CA GLY A 100 1.20 -6.82 1.77
C GLY A 100 0.08 -7.67 1.18
N THR A 101 -1.18 -7.24 1.28
CA THR A 101 -2.31 -8.03 0.77
C THR A 101 -2.23 -8.27 -0.75
N ASN A 102 -1.89 -7.23 -1.52
CA ASN A 102 -1.74 -7.33 -2.98
C ASN A 102 -0.47 -8.08 -3.41
N ASP A 103 0.55 -8.07 -2.58
CA ASP A 103 1.76 -8.88 -2.77
C ASP A 103 1.42 -10.37 -2.66
N ILE A 104 0.72 -10.78 -1.59
CA ILE A 104 0.25 -12.15 -1.37
C ILE A 104 -0.71 -12.57 -2.49
N ALA A 105 -1.58 -11.67 -2.95
CA ALA A 105 -2.45 -11.90 -4.10
C ALA A 105 -1.68 -12.09 -5.41
N GLY A 106 -0.41 -11.64 -5.49
CA GLY A 106 0.42 -11.71 -6.69
C GLY A 106 0.02 -10.69 -7.75
N ASN A 107 -0.49 -9.51 -7.36
CA ASN A 107 -0.96 -8.48 -8.30
C ASN A 107 0.14 -7.95 -9.23
N ASN A 108 1.39 -8.01 -8.80
CA ASN A 108 2.55 -7.60 -9.60
C ASN A 108 3.53 -8.77 -9.79
N GLY A 109 3.00 -9.98 -9.98
CA GLY A 109 3.78 -11.21 -10.05
C GLY A 109 4.03 -11.84 -8.68
N SER A 110 4.68 -13.02 -8.70
CA SER A 110 4.99 -13.76 -7.46
C SER A 110 6.14 -13.11 -6.70
N ILE A 111 5.97 -12.98 -5.40
CA ILE A 111 6.97 -12.45 -4.47
C ILE A 111 6.96 -13.30 -3.19
N THR A 112 8.09 -13.50 -2.55
CA THR A 112 8.16 -14.23 -1.28
C THR A 112 7.81 -13.34 -0.09
N LEU A 113 7.38 -13.92 1.03
CA LEU A 113 7.07 -13.16 2.25
C LEU A 113 8.30 -12.40 2.77
N GLU A 114 9.49 -12.98 2.63
CA GLU A 114 10.76 -12.34 3.00
C GLU A 114 11.03 -11.08 2.18
N ASN A 115 10.70 -11.09 0.89
CA ASN A 115 10.86 -9.93 0.02
C ASN A 115 9.79 -8.86 0.31
N ILE A 116 8.57 -9.25 0.66
CA ILE A 116 7.54 -8.32 1.14
C ILE A 116 8.02 -7.61 2.41
N LEU A 117 8.49 -8.39 3.39
CA LEU A 117 9.10 -7.84 4.61
C LEU A 117 10.28 -6.93 4.27
N GLY A 118 11.18 -7.33 3.37
CA GLY A 118 12.33 -6.53 2.95
C GLY A 118 11.95 -5.17 2.39
N ASN A 119 10.88 -5.08 1.60
CA ASN A 119 10.35 -3.80 1.11
C ASN A 119 9.83 -2.92 2.26
N ILE A 120 9.15 -3.51 3.23
CA ILE A 120 8.62 -2.79 4.41
C ILE A 120 9.78 -2.32 5.30
N ILE A 121 10.80 -3.17 5.52
CA ILE A 121 12.04 -2.80 6.20
C ILE A 121 12.69 -1.58 5.53
N SER A 122 12.85 -1.61 4.21
CA SER A 122 13.44 -0.51 3.46
C SER A 122 12.65 0.79 3.61
N MET A 123 11.31 0.73 3.61
CA MET A 123 10.47 1.92 3.88
C MET A 123 10.68 2.44 5.32
N CYS A 124 10.80 1.56 6.31
CA CYS A 124 11.07 1.94 7.70
C CYS A 124 12.45 2.60 7.86
N GLU A 125 13.48 2.04 7.22
CA GLU A 125 14.84 2.59 7.23
C GLU A 125 14.88 3.97 6.55
N LEU A 126 14.24 4.13 5.41
CA LEU A 126 14.08 5.41 4.71
C LEU A 126 13.37 6.44 5.59
N ALA A 127 12.31 6.05 6.29
CA ALA A 127 11.61 6.91 7.23
C ALA A 127 12.53 7.37 8.36
N LYS A 128 13.19 6.42 9.05
CA LYS A 128 14.13 6.71 10.15
C LYS A 128 15.26 7.65 9.70
N ALA A 129 15.87 7.40 8.53
CA ALA A 129 16.92 8.23 7.95
C ALA A 129 16.49 9.68 7.70
N ASN A 130 15.19 9.91 7.49
CA ASN A 130 14.59 11.22 7.29
C ASN A 130 13.86 11.76 8.54
N LYS A 131 14.14 11.21 9.74
CA LYS A 131 13.56 11.63 11.03
C LYS A 131 12.02 11.50 11.09
N ILE A 132 11.46 10.58 10.32
CA ILE A 132 10.06 10.20 10.33
C ILE A 132 9.95 8.91 11.15
N LYS A 133 8.98 8.84 12.06
CA LYS A 133 8.74 7.65 12.89
C LYS A 133 7.89 6.65 12.11
N PRO A 134 8.41 5.48 11.71
CA PRO A 134 7.58 4.45 11.10
C PRO A 134 6.67 3.79 12.13
N VAL A 135 5.50 3.36 11.66
CA VAL A 135 4.52 2.53 12.37
C VAL A 135 4.13 1.42 11.40
N ILE A 136 4.26 0.17 11.80
CA ILE A 136 3.93 -0.98 10.99
C ILE A 136 2.55 -1.49 11.40
N CYS A 137 1.66 -1.69 10.42
CA CYS A 137 0.37 -2.34 10.64
C CYS A 137 0.44 -3.80 10.22
N SER A 138 -0.27 -4.67 10.95
CA SER A 138 -0.56 -6.00 10.43
C SER A 138 -1.36 -5.91 9.14
N VAL A 139 -1.10 -6.80 8.19
CA VAL A 139 -2.00 -7.03 7.05
C VAL A 139 -3.36 -7.47 7.60
N LEU A 140 -4.45 -6.91 7.07
CA LEU A 140 -5.78 -7.28 7.50
C LEU A 140 -6.09 -8.76 7.22
N PRO A 141 -6.96 -9.39 8.02
CA PRO A 141 -7.35 -10.76 7.77
C PRO A 141 -8.06 -10.89 6.42
N ALA A 142 -7.78 -11.96 5.68
CA ALA A 142 -8.53 -12.38 4.50
C ALA A 142 -8.38 -13.88 4.29
N ASP A 143 -9.49 -14.58 4.06
CA ASP A 143 -9.49 -16.01 3.76
C ASP A 143 -9.57 -16.31 2.26
N ARG A 144 -9.88 -15.30 1.47
CA ARG A 144 -10.02 -15.36 0.01
C ARG A 144 -9.78 -14.01 -0.63
N TYR A 145 -9.45 -14.03 -1.93
CA TYR A 145 -9.43 -12.86 -2.80
C TYR A 145 -10.38 -13.09 -3.97
N GLY A 146 -11.42 -12.26 -4.12
CA GLY A 146 -12.41 -12.41 -5.19
C GLY A 146 -11.81 -12.34 -6.59
N TRP A 147 -10.73 -11.56 -6.76
CA TRP A 147 -9.99 -11.43 -8.04
C TRP A 147 -8.87 -12.47 -8.24
N ARG A 148 -8.61 -13.31 -7.23
CA ARG A 148 -7.62 -14.40 -7.24
C ARG A 148 -8.18 -15.63 -6.51
N PRO A 149 -9.23 -16.26 -7.04
CA PRO A 149 -9.96 -17.31 -6.33
C PRO A 149 -9.11 -18.57 -6.04
N GLU A 150 -8.01 -18.74 -6.77
CA GLU A 150 -7.04 -19.82 -6.56
C GLU A 150 -6.15 -19.62 -5.31
N LYS A 151 -6.08 -18.40 -4.80
CA LYS A 151 -5.27 -18.07 -3.62
C LYS A 151 -6.00 -18.39 -2.31
N LYS A 152 -5.23 -18.84 -1.33
CA LYS A 152 -5.68 -19.10 0.05
C LYS A 152 -4.83 -18.25 1.02
N PRO A 153 -5.10 -16.94 1.13
CA PRO A 153 -4.17 -15.99 1.72
C PRO A 153 -4.03 -16.09 3.25
N ALA A 154 -5.00 -16.68 3.95
CA ALA A 154 -5.08 -16.60 5.41
C ALA A 154 -3.78 -17.01 6.12
N GLN A 155 -3.15 -18.11 5.71
CA GLN A 155 -1.91 -18.59 6.34
C GLN A 155 -0.70 -17.73 5.99
N ASP A 156 -0.61 -17.24 4.74
CA ASP A 156 0.47 -16.34 4.32
C ASP A 156 0.36 -14.98 5.03
N ILE A 157 -0.88 -14.48 5.25
CA ILE A 157 -1.13 -13.27 6.03
C ILE A 157 -0.67 -13.46 7.48
N VAL A 158 -1.06 -14.57 8.14
CA VAL A 158 -0.63 -14.87 9.51
C VAL A 158 0.89 -14.89 9.60
N LYS A 159 1.55 -15.63 8.71
CA LYS A 159 3.01 -15.75 8.69
C LYS A 159 3.71 -14.42 8.42
N LEU A 160 3.20 -13.62 7.46
CA LEU A 160 3.76 -12.29 7.21
C LEU A 160 3.59 -11.38 8.44
N ASN A 161 2.44 -11.43 9.12
CA ASN A 161 2.19 -10.64 10.32
C ASN A 161 3.11 -11.02 11.48
N GLU A 162 3.43 -12.30 11.64
CA GLU A 162 4.43 -12.79 12.60
C GLU A 162 5.81 -12.20 12.30
N MET A 163 6.24 -12.24 11.03
CA MET A 163 7.53 -11.68 10.60
C MET A 163 7.58 -10.15 10.79
N LEU A 164 6.48 -9.44 10.46
CA LEU A 164 6.37 -7.99 10.65
C LEU A 164 6.44 -7.61 12.14
N LYS A 165 5.75 -8.37 12.99
CA LYS A 165 5.76 -8.15 14.44
C LYS A 165 7.14 -8.39 15.05
N GLU A 166 7.79 -9.48 14.65
CA GLU A 166 9.15 -9.79 15.09
C GLU A 166 10.13 -8.68 14.74
N TYR A 167 10.09 -8.19 13.50
CA TYR A 167 10.92 -7.06 13.07
C TYR A 167 10.58 -5.78 13.85
N ALA A 168 9.30 -5.48 14.03
CA ALA A 168 8.87 -4.30 14.76
C ALA A 168 9.37 -4.31 16.22
N ASP A 169 9.29 -5.47 16.88
CA ASP A 169 9.77 -5.64 18.26
C ASP A 169 11.29 -5.48 18.36
N ALA A 170 12.05 -6.11 17.45
CA ALA A 170 13.49 -6.03 17.41
C ALA A 170 13.99 -4.58 17.21
N GLU A 171 13.32 -3.83 16.34
CA GLU A 171 13.65 -2.46 15.97
C GLU A 171 12.95 -1.39 16.83
N LYS A 172 12.12 -1.81 17.81
CA LYS A 172 11.31 -0.93 18.67
C LYS A 172 10.42 0.02 17.87
N ILE A 173 9.88 -0.48 16.74
CA ILE A 173 8.92 0.21 15.91
C ILE A 173 7.52 -0.07 16.47
N PRO A 174 6.65 0.93 16.66
CA PRO A 174 5.27 0.69 17.03
C PRO A 174 4.55 -0.22 16.03
N TYR A 175 3.82 -1.21 16.53
CA TYR A 175 3.05 -2.15 15.73
C TYR A 175 1.56 -2.03 16.01
N VAL A 176 0.75 -1.92 14.96
CA VAL A 176 -0.71 -1.82 15.02
C VAL A 176 -1.30 -3.15 14.60
N ASP A 177 -1.87 -3.89 15.55
CA ASP A 177 -2.44 -5.22 15.31
C ASP A 177 -3.93 -5.14 14.94
N TYR A 178 -4.21 -4.86 13.68
CA TYR A 178 -5.57 -4.95 13.14
C TYR A 178 -6.03 -6.41 12.99
N HIS A 179 -5.10 -7.31 12.61
CA HIS A 179 -5.44 -8.68 12.26
C HIS A 179 -6.13 -9.41 13.43
N THR A 180 -5.52 -9.37 14.61
CA THR A 180 -6.07 -10.06 15.79
C THR A 180 -7.42 -9.48 16.21
N GLN A 181 -7.61 -8.17 16.04
CA GLN A 181 -8.83 -7.47 16.44
C GLN A 181 -10.01 -7.70 15.47
N LEU A 182 -9.73 -7.95 14.19
CA LEU A 182 -10.74 -7.96 13.13
C LEU A 182 -11.05 -9.35 12.56
N LYS A 183 -10.20 -10.35 12.81
CA LYS A 183 -10.36 -11.69 12.21
C LYS A 183 -11.51 -12.49 12.80
N ASP A 184 -12.09 -13.33 11.96
CA ASP A 184 -12.97 -14.41 12.38
C ASP A 184 -12.20 -15.70 12.73
N GLY A 185 -12.93 -16.79 13.00
CA GLY A 185 -12.35 -18.10 13.33
C GLY A 185 -11.55 -18.75 12.19
N ASN A 186 -11.65 -18.26 10.97
CA ASN A 186 -10.94 -18.75 9.78
C ASN A 186 -9.77 -17.83 9.36
N ASN A 187 -9.42 -16.84 10.18
CA ASN A 187 -8.50 -15.76 9.85
C ASN A 187 -8.96 -14.93 8.63
N GLY A 188 -10.25 -14.86 8.37
CA GLY A 188 -10.88 -14.01 7.37
C GLY A 188 -11.41 -12.71 7.97
N LEU A 189 -11.69 -11.73 7.13
CA LEU A 189 -12.41 -10.51 7.54
C LEU A 189 -13.91 -10.78 7.44
N PRO A 190 -14.66 -10.69 8.57
CA PRO A 190 -16.10 -10.99 8.59
C PRO A 190 -16.89 -10.13 7.61
N ALA A 191 -17.94 -10.69 7.00
CA ALA A 191 -18.78 -9.97 6.03
C ALA A 191 -19.43 -8.69 6.57
N ILE A 192 -19.64 -8.60 7.89
CA ILE A 192 -20.11 -7.37 8.54
C ILE A 192 -19.09 -6.23 8.45
N HIS A 193 -17.80 -6.54 8.30
CA HIS A 193 -16.70 -5.59 8.17
C HIS A 193 -16.28 -5.36 6.72
N ALA A 194 -16.42 -6.39 5.85
CA ALA A 194 -16.08 -6.31 4.44
C ALA A 194 -16.94 -7.29 3.63
N SER A 195 -17.80 -6.80 2.76
CA SER A 195 -18.70 -7.64 1.97
C SER A 195 -17.96 -8.58 1.00
N ASP A 196 -16.80 -8.19 0.54
CA ASP A 196 -15.91 -8.99 -0.33
C ASP A 196 -14.85 -9.78 0.44
N GLY A 197 -14.79 -9.60 1.76
CA GLY A 197 -13.82 -10.24 2.65
C GLY A 197 -12.44 -9.61 2.67
N VAL A 198 -12.26 -8.41 2.07
CA VAL A 198 -10.97 -7.72 1.95
C VAL A 198 -11.05 -6.22 2.24
N HIS A 199 -12.00 -5.52 1.61
CA HIS A 199 -12.09 -4.07 1.68
C HIS A 199 -13.04 -3.64 2.82
N PRO A 200 -12.52 -3.00 3.88
CA PRO A 200 -13.31 -2.55 5.01
C PRO A 200 -14.42 -1.58 4.60
N ASN A 201 -15.57 -1.72 5.24
CA ASN A 201 -16.60 -0.69 5.23
C ASN A 201 -16.31 0.38 6.31
N LEU A 202 -17.10 1.46 6.31
CA LEU A 202 -16.92 2.57 7.25
C LEU A 202 -16.94 2.10 8.72
N GLN A 203 -17.79 1.15 9.09
CA GLN A 203 -17.84 0.63 10.44
C GLN A 203 -16.53 -0.05 10.85
N CYS A 204 -15.93 -0.82 9.95
CA CYS A 204 -14.63 -1.43 10.17
C CYS A 204 -13.52 -0.40 10.27
N TYR A 205 -13.53 0.63 9.41
CA TYR A 205 -12.57 1.73 9.52
C TYR A 205 -12.67 2.45 10.87
N LYS A 206 -13.88 2.64 11.41
CA LYS A 206 -14.03 3.23 12.76
C LYS A 206 -13.37 2.39 13.86
N ILE A 207 -13.35 1.08 13.73
CA ILE A 207 -12.60 0.20 14.65
C ILE A 207 -11.09 0.40 14.45
N MET A 208 -10.63 0.43 13.19
CA MET A 208 -9.22 0.63 12.86
C MET A 208 -8.68 1.99 13.35
N GLU A 209 -9.51 3.03 13.32
CA GLU A 209 -9.19 4.38 13.84
C GLU A 209 -8.86 4.36 15.33
N VAL A 210 -9.68 3.69 16.13
CA VAL A 210 -9.43 3.54 17.57
C VAL A 210 -8.08 2.88 17.80
N ILE A 211 -7.81 1.77 17.11
CA ILE A 211 -6.58 0.98 17.29
C ILE A 211 -5.34 1.79 16.90
N VAL A 212 -5.35 2.48 15.75
CA VAL A 212 -4.17 3.22 15.28
C VAL A 212 -3.90 4.47 16.09
N THR A 213 -4.94 5.18 16.57
CA THR A 213 -4.78 6.40 17.35
C THR A 213 -4.20 6.16 18.74
N GLU A 214 -4.31 4.96 19.29
CA GLU A 214 -3.62 4.58 20.53
C GLU A 214 -2.10 4.55 20.35
N VAL A 215 -1.62 4.30 19.13
CA VAL A 215 -0.20 4.14 18.80
C VAL A 215 0.44 5.46 18.33
N ILE A 216 -0.28 6.27 17.55
CA ILE A 216 0.19 7.55 17.00
C ILE A 216 -0.37 8.74 17.79
N ARG A 217 0.27 9.08 18.89
CA ARG A 217 -0.10 10.22 19.75
C ARG A 217 0.87 11.39 19.61
#